data_ee515344ba3964fc0a95598b60dfab97
#
_entry.id   ee515344ba3964fc0a95598b60dfab97
#
_cell.length_a   1.000
_cell.length_b   1.000
_cell.length_c   1.000
_cell.angle_alpha   90.00
_cell.angle_beta   90.00
_cell.angle_gamma   90.00
#
_symmetry.space_group_name_H-M   'P 1'
#
loop_
_entity.id
_entity.type
_entity.pdbx_description
1 polymer ?
#
loop_
_entity_poly.entity_id
_entity_poly.type
_entity_poly.pdbx_seq_one_letter_code
_entity_poly.pdbx_strand_id
1 'polypeptide(L)'
;MTISKKQSAATETASRVSRRGFLKGASLAGVGGVALGAGMLADINGSRGVKAAEGEPIPIGGGVPLTGWAAADGIEFKRALEMACEEVNAMGGILGRPLAPVFEDTKEQGADNIMPAMQRLIDRHGVHAIVNGYNTGAVTQEYDIIADAGVIYIHHNTDIVHHDTVGKDPERYFSIFMGDPAEYWYGPGLLKFLNDLGEKGQWARPNNKIAIVTGSQNYSVVIANAIRDKAAEYGWEISLYETVVVPISEWGPTLQKIRNDPPAVIAITHWVPQDLAQFCIQFTPNPTNSLVYMQYGPSLAAFREIGKENTNGVLYSTVIASLQDEIGNDFNTRYKAKFGASASPLVAAQVYDSAHYYALAAALAGGTGEPGEFEQNKKVADRLRRMIYRGVMGTTKFFIPEQASIPYPDATKDPSLGMPHQYLQIQDYTTEPALIAPAPYETSQFALPPWYKA
;
A
#
# COMPACT_ATOMS: atom_id res chain seq x y z
N MET A 1 58.59 -31.94 -51.04
CA MET A 1 58.95 -31.30 -49.76
C MET A 1 57.65 -31.10 -49.02
N THR A 2 57.32 -32.03 -48.10
CA THR A 2 56.02 -32.14 -47.47
C THR A 2 56.21 -31.92 -45.97
N ILE A 3 55.60 -30.86 -45.44
CA ILE A 3 55.66 -30.56 -44.01
C ILE A 3 54.35 -30.99 -43.36
N SER A 4 54.40 -31.95 -42.48
CA SER A 4 53.32 -32.47 -41.68
C SER A 4 52.99 -31.52 -40.52
N LYS A 5 51.70 -31.15 -40.36
CA LYS A 5 51.18 -30.50 -39.15
C LYS A 5 50.44 -31.53 -38.31
N LYS A 6 50.94 -31.81 -37.13
CA LYS A 6 50.18 -32.47 -36.06
C LYS A 6 49.25 -31.44 -35.39
N GLN A 7 47.96 -31.68 -35.41
CA GLN A 7 46.97 -31.01 -34.56
C GLN A 7 46.68 -31.92 -33.39
N SER A 8 46.88 -31.37 -32.18
CA SER A 8 46.42 -31.93 -30.92
C SER A 8 44.95 -31.58 -30.69
N ALA A 9 44.09 -32.59 -30.53
CA ALA A 9 42.70 -32.40 -30.16
C ALA A 9 42.59 -32.42 -28.61
N ALA A 10 42.18 -31.29 -28.05
CA ALA A 10 41.70 -31.20 -26.68
C ALA A 10 40.20 -31.44 -26.67
N THR A 11 39.77 -32.51 -26.03
CA THR A 11 38.36 -32.87 -25.88
C THR A 11 37.79 -32.13 -24.66
N GLU A 12 36.98 -31.09 -24.90
CA GLU A 12 36.12 -30.49 -23.88
C GLU A 12 34.91 -31.35 -23.67
N THR A 13 34.80 -31.96 -22.51
CA THR A 13 33.61 -32.67 -22.05
C THR A 13 32.63 -31.66 -21.41
N ALA A 14 31.74 -31.09 -22.20
CA ALA A 14 30.61 -30.32 -21.66
C ALA A 14 29.56 -31.28 -21.07
N SER A 15 29.44 -31.34 -19.76
CA SER A 15 28.40 -32.09 -19.08
C SER A 15 27.06 -31.38 -19.30
N ARG A 16 26.20 -31.98 -20.09
CA ARG A 16 24.79 -31.55 -20.24
C ARG A 16 24.01 -31.91 -18.98
N VAL A 17 23.70 -30.92 -18.15
CA VAL A 17 22.74 -31.09 -17.07
C VAL A 17 21.35 -31.26 -17.68
N SER A 18 20.72 -32.43 -17.47
CA SER A 18 19.42 -32.71 -18.03
C SER A 18 18.33 -31.96 -17.25
N ARG A 19 17.26 -31.51 -17.96
CA ARG A 19 16.07 -30.86 -17.37
C ARG A 19 15.44 -31.67 -16.22
N ARG A 20 15.59 -32.97 -16.18
CA ARG A 20 15.13 -33.84 -15.08
C ARG A 20 15.99 -33.77 -13.82
N GLY A 21 17.28 -33.39 -13.92
CA GLY A 21 18.14 -33.15 -12.76
C GLY A 21 17.82 -31.83 -12.06
N PHE A 22 17.44 -30.82 -12.83
CA PHE A 22 17.03 -29.50 -12.29
C PHE A 22 15.72 -29.58 -11.50
N LEU A 23 14.73 -30.35 -11.98
CA LEU A 23 13.44 -30.49 -11.31
C LEU A 23 13.47 -31.39 -10.07
N LYS A 24 14.48 -32.25 -9.90
CA LYS A 24 14.66 -33.06 -8.68
C LYS A 24 15.34 -32.31 -7.55
N GLY A 25 16.07 -31.21 -7.84
CA GLY A 25 16.64 -30.33 -6.83
C GLY A 25 15.63 -29.36 -6.22
N ALA A 26 14.55 -29.04 -6.93
CA ALA A 26 13.54 -28.08 -6.49
C ALA A 26 12.46 -28.66 -5.56
N SER A 27 12.35 -29.99 -5.45
CA SER A 27 11.28 -30.65 -4.67
C SER A 27 11.65 -31.04 -3.24
N LEU A 28 12.81 -30.64 -2.73
CA LEU A 28 13.27 -30.87 -1.35
C LEU A 28 13.35 -29.60 -0.48
N ALA A 29 12.89 -28.46 -1.01
CA ALA A 29 12.89 -27.16 -0.31
C ALA A 29 11.53 -26.83 0.35
N GLY A 30 10.71 -27.78 0.66
CA GLY A 30 9.33 -27.62 1.11
C GLY A 30 9.09 -27.59 2.61
N VAL A 31 10.11 -27.50 3.47
CA VAL A 31 9.93 -27.28 4.93
C VAL A 31 11.21 -26.62 5.45
N GLY A 32 11.23 -25.28 5.54
CA GLY A 32 12.36 -24.55 6.11
C GLY A 32 12.54 -23.13 5.54
N GLY A 33 11.47 -22.49 5.13
CA GLY A 33 11.48 -21.25 4.32
C GLY A 33 11.99 -19.98 5.00
N VAL A 34 12.51 -19.99 6.20
CA VAL A 34 12.99 -18.78 6.92
C VAL A 34 14.51 -18.60 6.90
N ALA A 35 15.27 -19.64 6.53
CA ALA A 35 16.73 -19.58 6.47
C ALA A 35 17.30 -19.39 5.05
N LEU A 36 16.47 -19.39 4.01
CA LEU A 36 16.92 -19.51 2.63
C LEU A 36 17.26 -18.20 1.93
N GLY A 37 16.77 -17.06 2.41
CA GLY A 37 17.17 -15.75 1.86
C GLY A 37 18.63 -15.40 2.13
N ALA A 38 19.13 -15.72 3.31
CA ALA A 38 20.52 -15.49 3.69
C ALA A 38 21.45 -16.65 3.32
N GLY A 39 20.93 -17.89 3.26
CA GLY A 39 21.74 -19.09 3.00
C GLY A 39 22.00 -19.38 1.53
N MET A 40 21.09 -19.03 0.62
CA MET A 40 21.28 -19.29 -0.81
C MET A 40 22.33 -18.41 -1.50
N LEU A 41 22.64 -17.23 -0.93
CA LEU A 41 23.74 -16.40 -1.42
C LEU A 41 25.13 -16.89 -0.95
N ALA A 42 25.17 -17.74 0.07
CA ALA A 42 26.40 -18.23 0.64
C ALA A 42 27.08 -19.34 -0.19
N ASP A 43 26.33 -20.06 -1.04
CA ASP A 43 26.79 -21.31 -1.66
C ASP A 43 27.22 -21.19 -3.13
N ILE A 44 27.10 -20.03 -3.75
CA ILE A 44 27.39 -19.89 -5.20
C ILE A 44 28.91 -19.74 -5.49
N ASN A 45 29.75 -19.37 -4.51
CA ASN A 45 31.20 -19.17 -4.79
C ASN A 45 32.15 -19.31 -3.59
N GLY A 46 31.87 -20.10 -2.56
CA GLY A 46 32.76 -20.16 -1.38
C GLY A 46 32.86 -18.77 -0.70
N SER A 47 31.83 -17.96 -0.81
CA SER A 47 31.81 -16.57 -0.44
C SER A 47 31.38 -16.40 1.02
N ARG A 48 32.06 -15.56 1.69
CA ARG A 48 31.77 -15.00 3.01
C ARG A 48 30.27 -14.74 3.13
N GLY A 49 29.57 -15.37 4.09
CA GLY A 49 28.19 -15.07 4.42
C GLY A 49 28.00 -13.56 4.56
N VAL A 50 26.83 -13.06 4.20
CA VAL A 50 26.51 -11.64 4.38
C VAL A 50 26.73 -11.31 5.85
N LYS A 51 27.68 -10.41 6.13
CA LYS A 51 27.99 -9.99 7.49
C LYS A 51 26.96 -8.95 7.90
N ALA A 52 26.38 -9.10 9.09
CA ALA A 52 25.50 -8.08 9.65
C ALA A 52 26.23 -6.72 9.69
N ALA A 53 25.48 -5.62 9.57
CA ALA A 53 26.04 -4.29 9.59
C ALA A 53 26.66 -3.98 10.96
N GLU A 54 27.88 -3.47 10.96
CA GLU A 54 28.67 -3.16 12.17
C GLU A 54 29.19 -1.71 12.17
N GLY A 55 28.89 -0.91 11.12
CA GLY A 55 29.29 0.48 11.02
C GLY A 55 28.51 1.40 11.95
N GLU A 56 28.82 2.69 11.89
CA GLU A 56 28.07 3.71 12.65
C GLU A 56 26.58 3.72 12.24
N PRO A 57 25.65 3.69 13.22
CA PRO A 57 24.22 3.64 12.92
C PRO A 57 23.74 4.84 12.11
N ILE A 58 22.73 4.59 11.25
CA ILE A 58 22.03 5.60 10.47
C ILE A 58 20.64 5.82 11.12
N PRO A 59 20.38 6.98 11.75
CA PRO A 59 19.06 7.27 12.32
C PRO A 59 18.00 7.36 11.22
N ILE A 60 16.90 6.60 11.34
CA ILE A 60 15.73 6.65 10.46
C ILE A 60 14.52 7.05 11.29
N GLY A 61 13.88 8.14 10.91
CA GLY A 61 12.76 8.72 11.65
C GLY A 61 11.41 8.10 11.30
N GLY A 62 10.56 7.92 12.32
CA GLY A 62 9.14 7.68 12.19
C GLY A 62 8.37 8.71 13.01
N GLY A 63 7.68 9.65 12.36
CA GLY A 63 6.69 10.53 13.00
C GLY A 63 5.34 9.84 12.98
N VAL A 64 5.00 9.09 14.03
CA VAL A 64 3.87 8.17 14.04
C VAL A 64 2.91 8.46 15.19
N PRO A 65 1.58 8.27 15.02
CA PRO A 65 0.61 8.51 16.09
C PRO A 65 0.65 7.35 17.11
N LEU A 66 1.52 7.46 18.13
CA LEU A 66 1.62 6.44 19.19
C LEU A 66 0.52 6.59 20.25
N THR A 67 -0.11 7.76 20.31
CA THR A 67 -1.28 8.06 21.15
C THR A 67 -2.36 8.72 20.30
N GLY A 68 -3.60 8.84 20.85
CA GLY A 68 -4.72 9.44 20.14
C GLY A 68 -5.53 8.46 19.31
N TRP A 69 -6.39 9.00 18.43
CA TRP A 69 -7.38 8.22 17.69
C TRP A 69 -6.77 7.21 16.69
N ALA A 70 -5.58 7.50 16.16
CA ALA A 70 -4.87 6.66 15.19
C ALA A 70 -3.80 5.77 15.84
N ALA A 71 -3.77 5.64 17.16
CA ALA A 71 -2.70 4.91 17.87
C ALA A 71 -2.57 3.43 17.45
N ALA A 72 -3.67 2.79 17.08
CA ALA A 72 -3.64 1.42 16.59
C ALA A 72 -2.79 1.27 15.33
N ASP A 73 -2.97 2.17 14.35
CA ASP A 73 -2.19 2.20 13.11
C ASP A 73 -0.75 2.67 13.38
N GLY A 74 -0.56 3.66 14.26
CA GLY A 74 0.75 4.17 14.65
C GLY A 74 1.66 3.11 15.27
N ILE A 75 1.09 2.19 16.06
CA ILE A 75 1.81 1.03 16.62
C ILE A 75 2.28 0.10 15.48
N GLU A 76 1.45 -0.13 14.48
CA GLU A 76 1.81 -0.97 13.33
C GLU A 76 2.84 -0.29 12.42
N PHE A 77 2.79 1.03 12.23
CA PHE A 77 3.85 1.78 11.54
C PHE A 77 5.20 1.64 12.25
N LYS A 78 5.21 1.80 13.58
CA LYS A 78 6.41 1.62 14.39
C LYS A 78 6.99 0.22 14.24
N ARG A 79 6.16 -0.82 14.41
CA ARG A 79 6.56 -2.23 14.28
C ARG A 79 7.12 -2.55 12.90
N ALA A 80 6.50 -2.00 11.84
CA ALA A 80 6.92 -2.20 10.48
C ALA A 80 8.32 -1.61 10.21
N LEU A 81 8.57 -0.38 10.67
CA LEU A 81 9.88 0.26 10.54
C LEU A 81 10.96 -0.50 11.34
N GLU A 82 10.64 -0.93 12.56
CA GLU A 82 11.55 -1.77 13.36
C GLU A 82 11.90 -3.07 12.65
N MET A 83 10.90 -3.80 12.13
CA MET A 83 11.11 -5.07 11.42
C MET A 83 11.93 -4.88 10.15
N ALA A 84 11.61 -3.86 9.35
CA ALA A 84 12.35 -3.56 8.12
C ALA A 84 13.82 -3.19 8.42
N CYS A 85 14.07 -2.36 9.44
CA CYS A 85 15.43 -2.00 9.84
C CYS A 85 16.24 -3.23 10.29
N GLU A 86 15.63 -4.12 11.09
CA GLU A 86 16.29 -5.37 11.49
C GLU A 86 16.67 -6.24 10.29
N GLU A 87 15.77 -6.40 9.32
CA GLU A 87 16.02 -7.21 8.13
C GLU A 87 17.09 -6.59 7.23
N VAL A 88 17.04 -5.27 7.00
CA VAL A 88 18.07 -4.55 6.26
C VAL A 88 19.43 -4.69 6.96
N ASN A 89 19.47 -4.59 8.29
CA ASN A 89 20.70 -4.73 9.07
C ASN A 89 21.27 -6.14 8.99
N ALA A 90 20.41 -7.16 9.02
CA ALA A 90 20.82 -8.54 8.83
C ALA A 90 21.42 -8.82 7.43
N MET A 91 20.98 -8.06 6.44
CA MET A 91 21.52 -8.09 5.06
C MET A 91 22.75 -7.20 4.85
N GLY A 92 23.33 -6.63 5.92
CA GLY A 92 24.54 -5.80 5.85
C GLY A 92 24.29 -4.30 5.88
N GLY A 93 23.07 -3.85 6.13
CA GLY A 93 22.70 -2.43 6.24
C GLY A 93 22.93 -1.65 4.95
N ILE A 94 23.02 -0.33 5.08
CA ILE A 94 23.41 0.53 3.95
C ILE A 94 24.92 0.66 3.93
N LEU A 95 25.57 -0.06 3.02
CA LEU A 95 27.04 -0.08 2.85
C LEU A 95 27.79 -0.39 4.15
N GLY A 96 27.29 -1.33 4.94
CA GLY A 96 27.90 -1.77 6.19
C GLY A 96 27.44 -1.01 7.44
N ARG A 97 26.60 0.04 7.29
CA ARG A 97 26.03 0.81 8.38
C ARG A 97 24.62 0.35 8.71
N PRO A 98 24.31 0.03 9.99
CA PRO A 98 22.96 -0.38 10.38
C PRO A 98 21.99 0.78 10.43
N LEU A 99 20.72 0.53 10.13
CA LEU A 99 19.60 1.44 10.36
C LEU A 99 19.20 1.42 11.83
N ALA A 100 18.99 2.60 12.41
CA ALA A 100 18.55 2.78 13.79
C ALA A 100 17.22 3.56 13.82
N PRO A 101 16.05 2.90 13.97
CA PRO A 101 14.78 3.59 13.95
C PRO A 101 14.59 4.45 15.21
N VAL A 102 14.11 5.69 15.02
CA VAL A 102 13.75 6.63 16.09
C VAL A 102 12.35 7.16 15.85
N PHE A 103 11.59 7.41 16.92
CA PHE A 103 10.18 7.72 16.81
C PHE A 103 9.82 8.98 17.59
N GLU A 104 8.94 9.80 16.99
CA GLU A 104 8.26 10.91 17.63
C GLU A 104 6.75 10.72 17.52
N ASP A 105 6.03 10.94 18.64
CA ASP A 105 4.59 10.78 18.70
C ASP A 105 3.87 11.98 18.07
N THR A 106 3.10 11.73 17.01
CA THR A 106 2.25 12.73 16.34
C THR A 106 0.83 12.81 16.93
N LYS A 107 0.54 12.06 17.99
CA LYS A 107 -0.66 12.13 18.84
C LYS A 107 -1.96 12.11 18.04
N GLU A 108 -2.76 13.19 18.16
CA GLU A 108 -4.05 13.35 17.48
C GLU A 108 -3.90 13.75 16.00
N GLN A 109 -2.69 13.76 15.49
CA GLN A 109 -2.36 14.09 14.10
C GLN A 109 -2.79 15.50 13.61
N GLY A 110 -3.02 16.45 14.51
CA GLY A 110 -3.13 17.84 14.12
C GLY A 110 -1.77 18.42 13.72
N ALA A 111 -1.75 19.47 12.92
CA ALA A 111 -0.51 20.14 12.51
C ALA A 111 0.35 20.59 13.70
N ASP A 112 -0.28 21.00 14.80
CA ASP A 112 0.34 21.36 16.08
C ASP A 112 1.08 20.20 16.76
N ASN A 113 0.79 18.97 16.41
CA ASN A 113 1.47 17.77 16.89
C ASN A 113 2.49 17.24 15.88
N ILE A 114 2.13 17.23 14.59
CA ILE A 114 2.97 16.68 13.51
C ILE A 114 4.21 17.55 13.29
N MET A 115 4.06 18.87 13.13
CA MET A 115 5.18 19.74 12.79
C MET A 115 6.30 19.74 13.85
N PRO A 116 6.02 19.84 15.16
CA PRO A 116 7.09 19.71 16.16
C PRO A 116 7.73 18.32 16.21
N ALA A 117 6.98 17.26 15.89
CA ALA A 117 7.54 15.91 15.83
C ALA A 117 8.54 15.79 14.66
N MET A 118 8.19 16.28 13.47
CA MET A 118 9.10 16.34 12.33
C MET A 118 10.34 17.17 12.61
N GLN A 119 10.18 18.34 13.24
CA GLN A 119 11.30 19.19 13.61
C GLN A 119 12.26 18.48 14.58
N ARG A 120 11.73 17.72 15.59
CA ARG A 120 12.59 16.97 16.51
C ARG A 120 13.32 15.82 15.84
N LEU A 121 12.67 15.11 14.90
CA LEU A 121 13.35 14.07 14.11
C LEU A 121 14.56 14.65 13.37
N ILE A 122 14.42 15.83 12.80
CA ILE A 122 15.50 16.52 12.06
C ILE A 122 16.56 17.08 13.00
N ASP A 123 16.20 17.97 13.91
CA ASP A 123 17.14 18.77 14.68
C ASP A 123 17.78 18.02 15.83
N ARG A 124 16.99 17.15 16.51
CA ARG A 124 17.47 16.46 17.72
C ARG A 124 18.05 15.10 17.39
N HIS A 125 17.40 14.38 16.48
CA HIS A 125 17.78 13.01 16.17
C HIS A 125 18.67 12.90 14.92
N GLY A 126 18.77 13.95 14.11
CA GLY A 126 19.63 13.99 12.93
C GLY A 126 19.29 12.88 11.92
N VAL A 127 17.99 12.62 11.70
CA VAL A 127 17.58 11.49 10.88
C VAL A 127 17.96 11.69 9.41
N HIS A 128 18.49 10.65 8.78
CA HIS A 128 18.85 10.67 7.36
C HIS A 128 17.64 10.51 6.44
N ALA A 129 16.58 9.91 6.94
CA ALA A 129 15.28 9.84 6.28
C ALA A 129 14.15 9.78 7.31
N ILE A 130 12.97 10.19 6.91
CA ILE A 130 11.72 9.98 7.62
C ILE A 130 10.87 9.03 6.79
N VAL A 131 10.48 7.89 7.37
CA VAL A 131 9.65 6.86 6.74
C VAL A 131 8.40 6.69 7.56
N ASN A 132 7.28 7.16 7.02
CA ASN A 132 6.01 7.22 7.72
C ASN A 132 4.92 6.38 7.04
N GLY A 133 3.90 6.03 7.83
CA GLY A 133 2.57 5.82 7.31
C GLY A 133 1.92 7.16 6.93
N TYR A 134 0.73 7.45 7.45
CA TYR A 134 0.04 8.71 7.16
C TYR A 134 0.17 9.73 8.31
N ASN A 135 0.13 11.03 7.93
CA ASN A 135 0.01 12.19 8.80
C ASN A 135 -1.03 13.15 8.19
N THR A 136 -2.31 12.84 8.38
CA THR A 136 -3.40 13.46 7.62
C THR A 136 -3.73 14.90 8.02
N GLY A 137 -3.44 15.29 9.27
CA GLY A 137 -3.88 16.59 9.80
C GLY A 137 -2.97 17.77 9.44
N ALA A 138 -1.73 17.52 9.05
CA ALA A 138 -0.83 18.56 8.56
C ALA A 138 -0.99 18.79 7.06
N VAL A 139 -1.55 17.84 6.34
CA VAL A 139 -1.66 17.81 4.88
C VAL A 139 -0.27 17.92 4.26
N THR A 140 0.17 19.11 3.85
CA THR A 140 1.50 19.37 3.29
C THR A 140 2.32 20.39 4.10
N GLN A 141 1.87 20.75 5.30
CA GLN A 141 2.55 21.78 6.10
C GLN A 141 3.93 21.33 6.59
N GLU A 142 4.12 20.04 6.86
CA GLU A 142 5.41 19.47 7.24
C GLU A 142 6.43 19.47 6.09
N TYR A 143 5.99 19.60 4.84
CA TYR A 143 6.88 19.52 3.68
C TYR A 143 7.93 20.63 3.66
N ASP A 144 7.57 21.85 4.09
CA ASP A 144 8.52 22.95 4.12
C ASP A 144 9.67 22.71 5.11
N ILE A 145 9.36 22.20 6.30
CA ILE A 145 10.37 21.85 7.31
C ILE A 145 11.33 20.78 6.78
N ILE A 146 10.77 19.76 6.11
CA ILE A 146 11.54 18.64 5.57
C ILE A 146 12.37 19.08 4.36
N ALA A 147 11.79 19.88 3.47
CA ALA A 147 12.48 20.41 2.29
C ALA A 147 13.63 21.37 2.67
N ASP A 148 13.45 22.20 3.69
CA ASP A 148 14.48 23.10 4.21
C ASP A 148 15.68 22.34 4.80
N ALA A 149 15.44 21.16 5.37
CA ALA A 149 16.49 20.24 5.82
C ALA A 149 17.03 19.33 4.71
N GLY A 150 16.33 19.20 3.60
CA GLY A 150 16.69 18.33 2.48
C GLY A 150 16.67 16.83 2.81
N VAL A 151 15.99 16.43 3.88
CA VAL A 151 15.88 15.04 4.34
C VAL A 151 14.90 14.25 3.45
N ILE A 152 15.24 13.00 3.13
CA ILE A 152 14.31 12.14 2.38
C ILE A 152 13.09 11.85 3.26
N TYR A 153 11.90 12.15 2.73
CA TYR A 153 10.62 11.87 3.36
C TYR A 153 9.78 10.98 2.46
N ILE A 154 9.42 9.82 2.98
CA ILE A 154 8.53 8.87 2.31
C ILE A 154 7.32 8.69 3.22
N HIS A 155 6.14 9.02 2.70
CA HIS A 155 4.89 8.97 3.44
C HIS A 155 3.76 8.33 2.63
N HIS A 156 2.67 8.04 3.31
CA HIS A 156 1.48 7.42 2.76
C HIS A 156 0.21 8.20 3.14
N ASN A 157 0.26 9.53 2.99
CA ASN A 157 -0.89 10.40 3.30
C ASN A 157 -2.08 10.17 2.36
N THR A 158 -1.85 9.56 1.20
CA THR A 158 -2.89 9.27 0.21
C THR A 158 -3.67 10.55 -0.19
N ASP A 159 -2.98 11.68 -0.29
CA ASP A 159 -3.60 13.01 -0.43
C ASP A 159 -3.28 13.63 -1.79
N ILE A 160 -4.30 13.98 -2.57
CA ILE A 160 -4.15 14.63 -3.88
C ILE A 160 -3.44 16.00 -3.78
N VAL A 161 -3.50 16.67 -2.63
CA VAL A 161 -2.79 17.93 -2.40
C VAL A 161 -1.28 17.77 -2.50
N HIS A 162 -0.74 16.56 -2.23
CA HIS A 162 0.65 16.22 -2.50
C HIS A 162 1.03 16.46 -3.96
N HIS A 163 0.21 16.01 -4.90
CA HIS A 163 0.44 16.20 -6.34
C HIS A 163 0.53 17.68 -6.70
N ASP A 164 -0.39 18.48 -6.16
CA ASP A 164 -0.40 19.93 -6.39
C ASP A 164 0.80 20.64 -5.77
N THR A 165 1.27 20.18 -4.62
CA THR A 165 2.39 20.81 -3.91
C THR A 165 3.73 20.42 -4.54
N VAL A 166 4.03 19.13 -4.61
CA VAL A 166 5.30 18.62 -5.12
C VAL A 166 5.41 18.81 -6.64
N GLY A 167 4.31 18.55 -7.38
CA GLY A 167 4.30 18.71 -8.83
C GLY A 167 4.49 20.14 -9.32
N LYS A 168 4.12 21.16 -8.52
CA LYS A 168 4.32 22.57 -8.85
C LYS A 168 5.76 23.04 -8.63
N ASP A 169 6.46 22.48 -7.63
CA ASP A 169 7.85 22.83 -7.31
C ASP A 169 8.68 21.58 -6.95
N PRO A 170 8.93 20.69 -7.93
CA PRO A 170 9.67 19.46 -7.69
C PRO A 170 11.15 19.66 -7.37
N GLU A 171 11.70 20.86 -7.61
CA GLU A 171 13.07 21.20 -7.22
C GLU A 171 13.16 21.49 -5.72
N ARG A 172 12.22 22.25 -5.16
CA ARG A 172 12.13 22.51 -3.74
C ARG A 172 11.82 21.24 -2.96
N TYR A 173 10.82 20.49 -3.39
CA TYR A 173 10.34 19.28 -2.72
C TYR A 173 10.99 17.99 -3.25
N PHE A 174 12.23 18.09 -3.75
CA PHE A 174 12.95 16.98 -4.39
C PHE A 174 13.05 15.72 -3.52
N SER A 175 12.99 15.88 -2.21
CA SER A 175 13.19 14.82 -1.22
C SER A 175 11.89 14.20 -0.70
N ILE A 176 10.71 14.64 -1.17
CA ILE A 176 9.41 14.26 -0.63
C ILE A 176 8.68 13.32 -1.61
N PHE A 177 8.31 12.14 -1.11
CA PHE A 177 7.72 11.06 -1.90
C PHE A 177 6.46 10.53 -1.25
N MET A 178 5.38 10.36 -2.02
CA MET A 178 4.17 9.67 -1.61
C MET A 178 4.19 8.24 -2.14
N GLY A 179 4.31 7.26 -1.23
CA GLY A 179 4.53 5.86 -1.55
C GLY A 179 3.31 5.14 -2.13
N ASP A 180 2.13 5.73 -1.99
CA ASP A 180 0.86 5.21 -2.51
C ASP A 180 0.17 6.20 -3.45
N PRO A 181 -0.82 5.76 -4.23
CA PRO A 181 -1.67 6.63 -5.04
C PRO A 181 -2.57 7.51 -4.20
N ALA A 182 -2.86 8.73 -4.69
CA ALA A 182 -3.78 9.65 -4.03
C ALA A 182 -5.23 9.10 -3.96
N GLU A 183 -5.98 9.54 -2.97
CA GLU A 183 -7.37 9.14 -2.72
C GLU A 183 -8.32 9.43 -3.89
N TYR A 184 -8.00 10.42 -4.71
CA TYR A 184 -8.73 10.71 -5.94
C TYR A 184 -8.98 9.45 -6.79
N TRP A 185 -7.96 8.57 -6.87
CA TRP A 185 -8.01 7.39 -7.73
C TRP A 185 -9.04 6.34 -7.32
N TYR A 186 -9.51 6.37 -6.07
CA TYR A 186 -10.60 5.49 -5.65
C TYR A 186 -11.90 5.75 -6.44
N GLY A 187 -12.13 7.00 -6.88
CA GLY A 187 -13.30 7.36 -7.68
C GLY A 187 -13.29 6.75 -9.08
N PRO A 188 -12.40 7.15 -9.99
CA PRO A 188 -12.34 6.59 -11.34
C PRO A 188 -12.04 5.08 -11.33
N GLY A 189 -11.26 4.58 -10.38
CA GLY A 189 -10.99 3.17 -10.21
C GLY A 189 -12.25 2.36 -9.92
N LEU A 190 -13.11 2.82 -9.00
CA LEU A 190 -14.40 2.18 -8.72
C LEU A 190 -15.27 2.11 -9.98
N LEU A 191 -15.40 3.23 -10.70
CA LEU A 191 -16.23 3.28 -11.91
C LEU A 191 -15.73 2.32 -12.98
N LYS A 192 -14.40 2.25 -13.17
CA LYS A 192 -13.78 1.28 -14.07
C LYS A 192 -14.04 -0.15 -13.62
N PHE A 193 -13.81 -0.48 -12.34
CA PHE A 193 -14.04 -1.82 -11.79
C PHE A 193 -15.49 -2.28 -12.01
N LEU A 194 -16.46 -1.41 -11.76
CA LEU A 194 -17.88 -1.73 -11.99
C LEU A 194 -18.17 -2.03 -13.47
N ASN A 195 -17.58 -1.30 -14.40
CA ASN A 195 -17.72 -1.57 -15.82
C ASN A 195 -17.01 -2.87 -16.22
N ASP A 196 -15.82 -3.13 -15.69
CA ASP A 196 -15.07 -4.38 -15.92
C ASP A 196 -15.88 -5.62 -15.48
N LEU A 197 -16.66 -5.53 -14.36
CA LEU A 197 -17.57 -6.63 -13.96
C LEU A 197 -18.65 -6.90 -15.01
N GLY A 198 -19.19 -5.85 -15.62
CA GLY A 198 -20.18 -5.96 -16.70
C GLY A 198 -19.56 -6.54 -17.98
N GLU A 199 -18.40 -6.04 -18.40
CA GLU A 199 -17.68 -6.49 -19.59
C GLU A 199 -17.26 -7.96 -19.49
N LYS A 200 -16.89 -8.41 -18.28
CA LYS A 200 -16.56 -9.83 -18.00
C LYS A 200 -17.79 -10.72 -17.84
N GLY A 201 -19.00 -10.18 -17.92
CA GLY A 201 -20.26 -10.92 -17.70
C GLY A 201 -20.46 -11.41 -16.28
N GLN A 202 -19.74 -10.84 -15.31
CA GLN A 202 -19.83 -11.22 -13.90
C GLN A 202 -21.00 -10.55 -13.18
N TRP A 203 -21.45 -9.40 -13.70
CA TRP A 203 -22.58 -8.65 -13.19
C TRP A 203 -23.32 -7.91 -14.29
N ALA A 204 -24.65 -8.13 -14.35
CA ALA A 204 -25.55 -7.35 -15.17
C ALA A 204 -26.17 -6.22 -14.32
N ARG A 205 -25.75 -4.97 -14.55
CA ARG A 205 -26.29 -3.84 -13.78
C ARG A 205 -27.79 -3.65 -14.05
N PRO A 206 -28.65 -3.48 -13.03
CA PRO A 206 -30.11 -3.32 -13.20
C PRO A 206 -30.47 -1.93 -13.76
N ASN A 207 -29.62 -0.95 -13.58
CA ASN A 207 -29.71 0.41 -14.11
C ASN A 207 -28.31 1.06 -14.11
N ASN A 208 -28.22 2.35 -14.44
CA ASN A 208 -26.95 3.10 -14.46
C ASN A 208 -26.79 4.09 -13.30
N LYS A 209 -27.53 3.91 -12.19
CA LYS A 209 -27.56 4.83 -11.06
C LYS A 209 -26.56 4.44 -9.98
N ILE A 210 -25.86 5.44 -9.42
CA ILE A 210 -25.04 5.35 -8.22
C ILE A 210 -25.57 6.29 -7.16
N ALA A 211 -25.80 5.80 -5.94
CA ALA A 211 -25.99 6.62 -4.76
C ALA A 211 -24.64 6.78 -4.04
N ILE A 212 -24.23 8.01 -3.81
CA ILE A 212 -23.00 8.35 -3.08
C ILE A 212 -23.39 8.85 -1.69
N VAL A 213 -22.81 8.25 -0.66
CA VAL A 213 -22.90 8.71 0.73
C VAL A 213 -21.52 8.96 1.28
N THR A 214 -21.26 10.18 1.76
CA THR A 214 -19.94 10.60 2.24
C THR A 214 -19.99 11.18 3.65
N GLY A 215 -18.88 11.14 4.39
CA GLY A 215 -18.65 11.98 5.57
C GLY A 215 -18.11 13.36 5.17
N SER A 216 -17.93 14.24 6.17
CA SER A 216 -17.42 15.61 5.93
C SER A 216 -15.90 15.72 5.87
N GLN A 217 -15.17 14.64 6.11
CA GLN A 217 -13.71 14.63 6.10
C GLN A 217 -13.17 14.72 4.67
N ASN A 218 -12.06 15.47 4.48
CA ASN A 218 -11.49 15.75 3.16
C ASN A 218 -11.27 14.48 2.32
N TYR A 219 -10.64 13.47 2.88
CA TYR A 219 -10.43 12.17 2.25
C TYR A 219 -11.73 11.58 1.65
N SER A 220 -12.80 11.51 2.45
CA SER A 220 -14.09 10.98 2.02
C SER A 220 -14.74 11.83 0.93
N VAL A 221 -14.65 13.15 1.06
CA VAL A 221 -15.24 14.13 0.11
C VAL A 221 -14.50 14.09 -1.23
N VAL A 222 -13.18 14.00 -1.24
CA VAL A 222 -12.40 13.90 -2.48
C VAL A 222 -12.79 12.66 -3.27
N ILE A 223 -12.90 11.50 -2.62
CA ILE A 223 -13.35 10.26 -3.28
C ILE A 223 -14.78 10.41 -3.82
N ALA A 224 -15.71 10.91 -3.01
CA ALA A 224 -17.09 11.11 -3.41
C ALA A 224 -17.21 12.03 -4.62
N ASN A 225 -16.48 13.14 -4.63
CA ASN A 225 -16.41 14.07 -5.74
C ASN A 225 -15.80 13.43 -6.99
N ALA A 226 -14.73 12.65 -6.83
CA ALA A 226 -14.11 11.96 -7.95
C ALA A 226 -15.06 10.94 -8.62
N ILE A 227 -15.86 10.21 -7.81
CA ILE A 227 -16.92 9.34 -8.34
C ILE A 227 -17.94 10.18 -9.10
N ARG A 228 -18.50 11.25 -8.48
CA ARG A 228 -19.52 12.11 -9.08
C ARG A 228 -19.04 12.72 -10.40
N ASP A 229 -17.87 13.33 -10.38
CA ASP A 229 -17.35 14.12 -11.50
C ASP A 229 -16.94 13.24 -12.69
N LYS A 230 -16.61 11.98 -12.43
CA LYS A 230 -16.23 11.00 -13.45
C LYS A 230 -17.37 10.05 -13.87
N ALA A 231 -18.48 10.00 -13.13
CA ALA A 231 -19.57 9.06 -13.37
C ALA A 231 -20.04 9.03 -14.84
N ALA A 232 -20.29 10.20 -15.43
CA ALA A 232 -20.80 10.30 -16.81
C ALA A 232 -19.80 9.76 -17.86
N GLU A 233 -18.49 9.89 -17.65
CA GLU A 233 -17.46 9.36 -18.53
C GLU A 233 -17.50 7.80 -18.61
N TYR A 234 -18.00 7.14 -17.55
CA TYR A 234 -18.16 5.70 -17.44
C TYR A 234 -19.61 5.22 -17.68
N GLY A 235 -20.51 6.13 -18.12
CA GLY A 235 -21.90 5.80 -18.39
C GLY A 235 -22.75 5.61 -17.14
N TRP A 236 -22.40 6.29 -16.05
CA TRP A 236 -23.14 6.28 -14.78
C TRP A 236 -23.83 7.62 -14.52
N GLU A 237 -24.91 7.58 -13.76
CA GLU A 237 -25.72 8.72 -13.28
C GLU A 237 -25.72 8.73 -11.75
N ILE A 238 -25.59 9.91 -11.14
CA ILE A 238 -25.66 10.05 -9.69
C ILE A 238 -27.12 10.31 -9.29
N SER A 239 -27.75 9.32 -8.65
CA SER A 239 -29.13 9.42 -8.17
C SER A 239 -29.25 10.06 -6.77
N LEU A 240 -28.19 9.94 -5.96
CA LEU A 240 -28.10 10.53 -4.64
C LEU A 240 -26.66 10.96 -4.36
N TYR A 241 -26.47 12.16 -3.83
CA TYR A 241 -25.23 12.60 -3.20
C TYR A 241 -25.56 13.15 -1.82
N GLU A 242 -25.18 12.45 -0.77
CA GLU A 242 -25.51 12.80 0.61
C GLU A 242 -24.27 12.84 1.49
N THR A 243 -24.14 13.92 2.27
CA THR A 243 -23.12 14.01 3.33
C THR A 243 -23.77 13.71 4.67
N VAL A 244 -23.24 12.74 5.39
CA VAL A 244 -23.70 12.35 6.72
C VAL A 244 -22.79 12.90 7.80
N VAL A 245 -23.35 13.12 8.98
CA VAL A 245 -22.58 13.51 10.17
C VAL A 245 -21.93 12.26 10.79
N VAL A 246 -20.65 12.34 11.03
CA VAL A 246 -19.83 11.25 11.59
C VAL A 246 -19.55 11.55 13.08
N PRO A 247 -19.74 10.60 14.01
CA PRO A 247 -20.19 9.23 13.80
C PRO A 247 -21.68 9.11 13.49
N ILE A 248 -22.08 8.09 12.73
CA ILE A 248 -23.46 7.80 12.37
C ILE A 248 -23.84 6.36 12.77
N SER A 249 -24.92 6.23 13.57
CA SER A 249 -25.48 4.93 13.92
C SER A 249 -26.86 4.69 13.29
N GLU A 250 -27.59 5.76 12.94
CA GLU A 250 -28.96 5.71 12.43
C GLU A 250 -28.99 5.98 10.93
N TRP A 251 -29.11 4.91 10.15
CA TRP A 251 -29.11 4.96 8.69
C TRP A 251 -30.52 5.02 8.04
N GLY A 252 -31.57 4.96 8.86
CA GLY A 252 -32.96 4.94 8.40
C GLY A 252 -33.29 6.01 7.36
N PRO A 253 -33.00 7.31 7.60
CA PRO A 253 -33.30 8.38 6.63
C PRO A 253 -32.56 8.22 5.30
N THR A 254 -31.28 7.87 5.32
CA THR A 254 -30.47 7.62 4.12
C THR A 254 -30.97 6.39 3.36
N LEU A 255 -31.27 5.30 4.06
CA LEU A 255 -31.83 4.08 3.49
C LEU A 255 -33.21 4.33 2.84
N GLN A 256 -34.04 5.21 3.43
CA GLN A 256 -35.32 5.59 2.83
C GLN A 256 -35.13 6.30 1.47
N LYS A 257 -34.16 7.22 1.37
CA LYS A 257 -33.82 7.88 0.10
C LYS A 257 -33.36 6.89 -0.96
N ILE A 258 -32.47 5.96 -0.58
CA ILE A 258 -31.96 4.90 -1.45
C ILE A 258 -33.09 3.98 -1.94
N ARG A 259 -34.03 3.61 -1.05
CA ARG A 259 -35.19 2.76 -1.40
C ARG A 259 -36.21 3.45 -2.27
N ASN A 260 -36.34 4.78 -2.19
CA ASN A 260 -37.28 5.56 -3.03
C ASN A 260 -36.81 5.64 -4.50
N ASP A 261 -35.50 5.62 -4.75
CA ASP A 261 -34.91 5.57 -6.09
C ASP A 261 -33.73 4.59 -6.10
N PRO A 262 -34.01 3.26 -6.21
CA PRO A 262 -32.98 2.24 -6.03
C PRO A 262 -31.86 2.33 -7.06
N PRO A 263 -30.58 2.54 -6.63
CA PRO A 263 -29.44 2.57 -7.53
C PRO A 263 -28.92 1.16 -7.82
N ALA A 264 -28.15 1.00 -8.90
CA ALA A 264 -27.37 -0.22 -9.14
C ALA A 264 -26.21 -0.38 -8.13
N VAL A 265 -25.67 0.75 -7.64
CA VAL A 265 -24.55 0.79 -6.70
C VAL A 265 -24.78 1.80 -5.59
N ILE A 266 -24.52 1.39 -4.37
CA ILE A 266 -24.40 2.28 -3.20
C ILE A 266 -22.92 2.42 -2.89
N ALA A 267 -22.36 3.61 -3.07
CA ALA A 267 -20.96 3.91 -2.78
C ALA A 267 -20.87 4.76 -1.51
N ILE A 268 -20.33 4.20 -0.43
CA ILE A 268 -20.14 4.90 0.84
C ILE A 268 -18.65 5.21 0.99
N THR A 269 -18.30 6.49 0.88
CA THR A 269 -16.90 6.94 0.99
C THR A 269 -16.49 7.32 2.41
N HIS A 270 -17.42 7.31 3.35
CA HIS A 270 -17.15 7.33 4.78
C HIS A 270 -16.43 6.04 5.21
N TRP A 271 -15.54 6.11 6.21
CA TRP A 271 -14.57 5.04 6.47
C TRP A 271 -14.60 4.42 7.89
N VAL A 272 -15.41 4.94 8.82
CA VAL A 272 -15.46 4.43 10.20
C VAL A 272 -16.14 3.05 10.23
N PRO A 273 -15.43 1.98 10.65
CA PRO A 273 -15.92 0.61 10.51
C PRO A 273 -17.20 0.34 11.31
N GLN A 274 -17.36 0.95 12.50
CA GLN A 274 -18.55 0.80 13.32
C GLN A 274 -19.80 1.36 12.65
N ASP A 275 -19.68 2.54 12.05
CA ASP A 275 -20.77 3.22 11.35
C ASP A 275 -21.19 2.42 10.11
N LEU A 276 -20.22 1.92 9.35
CA LEU A 276 -20.46 1.12 8.15
C LEU A 276 -21.08 -0.25 8.48
N ALA A 277 -20.68 -0.86 9.58
CA ALA A 277 -21.31 -2.09 10.07
C ALA A 277 -22.78 -1.86 10.43
N GLN A 278 -23.11 -0.73 11.06
CA GLN A 278 -24.50 -0.34 11.35
C GLN A 278 -25.33 -0.12 10.08
N PHE A 279 -24.71 0.43 9.02
CA PHE A 279 -25.36 0.47 7.70
C PHE A 279 -25.77 -0.93 7.24
N CYS A 280 -24.85 -1.89 7.25
CA CYS A 280 -25.12 -3.26 6.81
C CYS A 280 -26.26 -3.91 7.62
N ILE A 281 -26.24 -3.77 8.95
CA ILE A 281 -27.26 -4.31 9.85
C ILE A 281 -28.66 -3.73 9.54
N GLN A 282 -28.76 -2.46 9.15
CA GLN A 282 -30.04 -1.80 8.85
C GLN A 282 -30.44 -1.94 7.36
N PHE A 283 -29.50 -2.23 6.48
CA PHE A 283 -29.75 -2.42 5.05
C PHE A 283 -30.26 -3.84 4.74
N THR A 284 -29.62 -4.86 5.26
CA THR A 284 -29.84 -6.27 4.86
C THR A 284 -31.25 -6.82 5.16
N PRO A 285 -32.01 -6.36 6.19
CA PRO A 285 -33.39 -6.82 6.39
C PRO A 285 -34.38 -6.38 5.30
N ASN A 286 -34.08 -5.27 4.59
CA ASN A 286 -34.91 -4.77 3.49
C ASN A 286 -33.99 -4.12 2.42
N PRO A 287 -33.21 -4.94 1.68
CA PRO A 287 -32.19 -4.45 0.76
C PRO A 287 -32.78 -4.00 -0.57
N THR A 288 -32.09 -3.08 -1.23
CA THR A 288 -32.28 -2.83 -2.67
C THR A 288 -31.42 -3.82 -3.49
N ASN A 289 -31.72 -3.98 -4.78
CA ASN A 289 -30.93 -4.81 -5.69
C ASN A 289 -29.67 -4.04 -6.15
N SER A 290 -28.81 -3.70 -5.20
CA SER A 290 -27.64 -2.85 -5.39
C SER A 290 -26.37 -3.58 -4.95
N LEU A 291 -25.24 -3.34 -5.64
CA LEU A 291 -23.94 -3.59 -5.07
C LEU A 291 -23.65 -2.55 -3.98
N VAL A 292 -23.02 -2.95 -2.91
CA VAL A 292 -22.62 -2.05 -1.81
C VAL A 292 -21.09 -1.98 -1.79
N TYR A 293 -20.56 -0.79 -2.07
CA TYR A 293 -19.15 -0.47 -1.95
C TYR A 293 -18.93 0.46 -0.77
N MET A 294 -17.92 0.18 0.03
CA MET A 294 -17.55 0.98 1.20
C MET A 294 -16.05 1.24 1.21
N GLN A 295 -15.65 2.47 1.50
CA GLN A 295 -14.25 2.85 1.52
C GLN A 295 -13.58 2.45 2.85
N TYR A 296 -12.40 1.83 2.79
CA TYR A 296 -11.45 1.52 3.86
C TYR A 296 -12.02 0.72 5.04
N GLY A 297 -13.10 1.16 5.69
CA GLY A 297 -13.63 0.56 6.92
C GLY A 297 -13.79 -0.97 6.89
N PRO A 298 -14.23 -1.59 5.79
CA PRO A 298 -14.33 -3.06 5.69
C PRO A 298 -13.00 -3.80 5.76
N SER A 299 -11.87 -3.13 5.58
CA SER A 299 -10.53 -3.71 5.76
C SER A 299 -10.18 -3.96 7.23
N LEU A 300 -10.86 -3.27 8.16
CA LEU A 300 -10.64 -3.37 9.59
C LEU A 300 -11.49 -4.50 10.20
N ALA A 301 -10.90 -5.28 11.10
CA ALA A 301 -11.56 -6.43 11.73
C ALA A 301 -12.88 -6.05 12.41
N ALA A 302 -12.93 -4.89 13.07
CA ALA A 302 -14.11 -4.37 13.77
C ALA A 302 -15.37 -4.31 12.88
N PHE A 303 -15.23 -4.05 11.57
CA PHE A 303 -16.36 -4.04 10.64
C PHE A 303 -17.07 -5.41 10.58
N ARG A 304 -16.28 -6.49 10.38
CA ARG A 304 -16.80 -7.86 10.30
C ARG A 304 -17.26 -8.38 11.66
N GLU A 305 -16.56 -8.02 12.73
CA GLU A 305 -16.91 -8.42 14.11
C GLU A 305 -18.27 -7.85 14.54
N ILE A 306 -18.59 -6.61 14.17
CA ILE A 306 -19.85 -5.93 14.48
C ILE A 306 -20.96 -6.36 13.54
N GLY A 307 -20.71 -6.29 12.22
CA GLY A 307 -21.75 -6.49 11.20
C GLY A 307 -22.06 -7.96 10.91
N LYS A 308 -21.10 -8.87 11.23
CA LYS A 308 -21.20 -10.32 11.03
C LYS A 308 -21.69 -10.66 9.62
N GLU A 309 -22.66 -11.61 9.51
CA GLU A 309 -23.23 -12.05 8.24
C GLU A 309 -23.85 -10.92 7.38
N ASN A 310 -24.22 -9.80 7.99
CA ASN A 310 -24.74 -8.65 7.25
C ASN A 310 -23.66 -7.96 6.39
N THR A 311 -22.38 -8.26 6.61
CA THR A 311 -21.27 -7.73 5.80
C THR A 311 -20.97 -8.59 4.58
N ASN A 312 -21.53 -9.81 4.47
CA ASN A 312 -21.31 -10.68 3.33
C ASN A 312 -21.82 -10.03 2.04
N GLY A 313 -20.98 -9.97 1.01
CA GLY A 313 -21.27 -9.35 -0.27
C GLY A 313 -20.74 -7.91 -0.40
N VAL A 314 -20.32 -7.27 0.70
CA VAL A 314 -19.77 -5.91 0.67
C VAL A 314 -18.45 -5.87 -0.10
N LEU A 315 -18.33 -4.88 -0.97
CA LEU A 315 -17.14 -4.55 -1.74
C LEU A 315 -16.36 -3.42 -1.08
N TYR A 316 -15.05 -3.46 -1.16
CA TYR A 316 -14.18 -2.34 -0.81
C TYR A 316 -12.90 -2.37 -1.63
N SER A 317 -12.15 -1.27 -1.63
CA SER A 317 -10.86 -1.26 -2.29
C SER A 317 -9.77 -0.61 -1.42
N THR A 318 -8.53 -0.88 -1.79
CA THR A 318 -7.35 -0.34 -1.11
C THR A 318 -6.14 -0.30 -2.04
N VAL A 319 -5.24 0.65 -1.78
CA VAL A 319 -3.92 0.76 -2.43
C VAL A 319 -2.78 0.53 -1.45
N ILE A 320 -3.10 0.20 -0.17
CA ILE A 320 -2.12 0.17 0.92
C ILE A 320 -1.90 -1.22 1.54
N ALA A 321 -2.70 -2.21 1.19
CA ALA A 321 -2.59 -3.55 1.76
C ALA A 321 -1.53 -4.39 1.05
N SER A 322 -0.93 -5.33 1.78
CA SER A 322 -0.12 -6.40 1.18
C SER A 322 -0.96 -7.22 0.20
N LEU A 323 -0.35 -7.63 -0.92
CA LEU A 323 -0.98 -8.53 -1.87
C LEU A 323 -1.18 -9.93 -1.28
N GLN A 324 -2.16 -10.65 -1.77
CA GLN A 324 -2.42 -12.05 -1.41
C GLN A 324 -1.59 -13.02 -2.29
N ASP A 325 -0.33 -12.65 -2.59
CA ASP A 325 0.64 -13.47 -3.31
C ASP A 325 1.72 -14.03 -2.37
N GLU A 326 2.71 -14.74 -2.93
CA GLU A 326 3.78 -15.36 -2.14
C GLU A 326 4.53 -14.35 -1.27
N ILE A 327 4.85 -13.16 -1.81
CA ILE A 327 5.62 -12.12 -1.12
C ILE A 327 4.79 -11.50 0.02
N GLY A 328 3.55 -11.12 -0.25
CA GLY A 328 2.67 -10.53 0.75
C GLY A 328 2.27 -11.51 1.84
N ASN A 329 1.99 -12.78 1.47
CA ASN A 329 1.63 -13.83 2.42
C ASN A 329 2.81 -14.21 3.34
N ASP A 330 4.04 -14.24 2.82
CA ASP A 330 5.25 -14.44 3.63
C ASP A 330 5.42 -13.30 4.64
N PHE A 331 5.33 -12.05 4.18
CA PHE A 331 5.37 -10.89 5.07
C PHE A 331 4.30 -10.97 6.18
N ASN A 332 3.04 -11.21 5.82
CA ASN A 332 1.94 -11.32 6.78
C ASN A 332 2.21 -12.41 7.84
N THR A 333 2.76 -13.54 7.40
CA THR A 333 3.11 -14.67 8.28
C THR A 333 4.23 -14.28 9.25
N ARG A 334 5.32 -13.70 8.76
CA ARG A 334 6.46 -13.25 9.58
C ARG A 334 6.07 -12.13 10.53
N TYR A 335 5.25 -11.18 10.05
CA TYR A 335 4.77 -10.06 10.82
C TYR A 335 3.95 -10.53 12.03
N LYS A 336 2.94 -11.39 11.80
CA LYS A 336 2.12 -11.96 12.88
C LYS A 336 2.91 -12.88 13.79
N ALA A 337 3.89 -13.61 13.29
CA ALA A 337 4.78 -14.44 14.12
C ALA A 337 5.64 -13.59 15.08
N LYS A 338 6.07 -12.40 14.63
CA LYS A 338 6.90 -11.50 15.43
C LYS A 338 6.10 -10.68 16.45
N PHE A 339 4.95 -10.14 16.04
CA PHE A 339 4.19 -9.17 16.86
C PHE A 339 2.89 -9.71 17.46
N GLY A 340 2.57 -10.97 17.19
CA GLY A 340 1.39 -11.65 17.69
C GLY A 340 0.25 -11.73 16.68
N ALA A 341 -0.67 -12.67 16.90
CA ALA A 341 -1.78 -12.95 15.98
C ALA A 341 -2.74 -11.76 15.76
N SER A 342 -2.83 -10.85 16.75
CA SER A 342 -3.65 -9.63 16.67
C SER A 342 -2.99 -8.46 15.93
N ALA A 343 -1.70 -8.58 15.58
CA ALA A 343 -1.00 -7.55 14.82
C ALA A 343 -1.60 -7.43 13.40
N SER A 344 -1.81 -6.20 12.94
CA SER A 344 -2.39 -5.91 11.63
C SER A 344 -1.31 -5.59 10.60
N PRO A 345 -1.05 -6.47 9.62
CA PRO A 345 -0.11 -6.16 8.56
C PRO A 345 -0.64 -5.15 7.53
N LEU A 346 -1.93 -4.78 7.59
CA LEU A 346 -2.59 -3.93 6.61
C LEU A 346 -1.82 -2.62 6.37
N VAL A 347 -1.71 -1.77 7.40
CA VAL A 347 -1.01 -0.49 7.29
C VAL A 347 0.50 -0.62 7.51
N ALA A 348 0.95 -1.73 8.11
CA ALA A 348 2.36 -2.02 8.29
C ALA A 348 3.11 -2.18 6.96
N ALA A 349 2.46 -2.75 5.95
CA ALA A 349 3.03 -2.99 4.62
C ALA A 349 3.63 -1.73 3.98
N GLN A 350 3.00 -0.57 4.17
CA GLN A 350 3.44 0.72 3.65
C GLN A 350 4.85 1.09 4.12
N VAL A 351 5.01 1.11 5.44
CA VAL A 351 6.26 1.52 6.08
C VAL A 351 7.35 0.48 5.87
N TYR A 352 6.97 -0.81 5.87
CA TYR A 352 7.89 -1.91 5.60
C TYR A 352 8.51 -1.81 4.21
N ASP A 353 7.71 -1.67 3.16
CA ASP A 353 8.22 -1.49 1.79
C ASP A 353 9.05 -0.22 1.67
N SER A 354 8.58 0.89 2.26
CA SER A 354 9.25 2.19 2.18
C SER A 354 10.66 2.16 2.78
N ALA A 355 10.84 1.50 3.91
CA ALA A 355 12.16 1.36 4.52
C ALA A 355 13.11 0.52 3.64
N HIS A 356 12.61 -0.54 3.01
CA HIS A 356 13.41 -1.38 2.12
C HIS A 356 13.82 -0.66 0.84
N TYR A 357 12.88 0.00 0.14
CA TYR A 357 13.28 0.70 -1.08
C TYR A 357 14.09 1.96 -0.82
N TYR A 358 13.90 2.63 0.34
CA TYR A 358 14.82 3.69 0.76
C TYR A 358 16.25 3.15 0.94
N ALA A 359 16.39 2.05 1.70
CA ALA A 359 17.70 1.45 1.94
C ALA A 359 18.41 1.04 0.63
N LEU A 360 17.63 0.46 -0.32
CA LEU A 360 18.15 0.12 -1.65
C LEU A 360 18.58 1.36 -2.43
N ALA A 361 17.75 2.40 -2.45
CA ALA A 361 18.06 3.65 -3.15
C ALA A 361 19.31 4.34 -2.58
N ALA A 362 19.42 4.39 -1.25
CA ALA A 362 20.58 4.94 -0.56
C ALA A 362 21.87 4.13 -0.84
N ALA A 363 21.80 2.80 -0.82
CA ALA A 363 22.95 1.96 -1.19
C ALA A 363 23.40 2.22 -2.64
N LEU A 364 22.44 2.33 -3.57
CA LEU A 364 22.72 2.65 -4.98
C LEU A 364 23.24 4.09 -5.20
N ALA A 365 22.94 5.00 -4.27
CA ALA A 365 23.45 6.36 -4.28
C ALA A 365 24.84 6.53 -3.67
N GLY A 366 25.41 5.44 -3.12
CA GLY A 366 26.70 5.45 -2.44
C GLY A 366 26.63 5.87 -0.96
N GLY A 367 25.43 5.84 -0.35
CA GLY A 367 25.17 6.15 1.04
C GLY A 367 23.97 7.07 1.24
N THR A 368 23.74 7.45 2.49
CA THR A 368 22.72 8.40 2.93
C THR A 368 23.32 9.78 3.18
N GLY A 369 22.48 10.82 3.22
CA GLY A 369 22.86 12.17 3.66
C GLY A 369 22.18 12.56 4.96
N GLU A 370 22.90 13.26 5.82
CA GLU A 370 22.36 13.92 7.03
C GLU A 370 21.49 15.14 6.65
N PRO A 371 20.71 15.71 7.60
CA PRO A 371 20.07 17.01 7.39
C PRO A 371 21.09 18.05 6.92
N GLY A 372 20.76 18.76 5.84
CA GLY A 372 21.65 19.74 5.20
C GLY A 372 22.61 19.17 4.14
N GLU A 373 22.75 17.86 4.02
CA GLU A 373 23.57 17.23 2.98
C GLU A 373 22.78 17.06 1.66
N PHE A 374 22.33 18.18 1.10
CA PHE A 374 21.45 18.23 -0.07
C PHE A 374 21.98 17.43 -1.27
N GLU A 375 23.26 17.53 -1.56
CA GLU A 375 23.84 16.86 -2.74
C GLU A 375 23.79 15.33 -2.64
N GLN A 376 23.98 14.79 -1.43
CA GLN A 376 23.87 13.35 -1.22
C GLN A 376 22.40 12.92 -1.23
N ASN A 377 21.50 13.68 -0.58
CA ASN A 377 20.07 13.39 -0.55
C ASN A 377 19.44 13.52 -1.95
N LYS A 378 19.89 14.44 -2.80
CA LYS A 378 19.50 14.49 -4.22
C LYS A 378 19.88 13.22 -4.99
N LYS A 379 21.05 12.62 -4.70
CA LYS A 379 21.42 11.34 -5.32
C LYS A 379 20.49 10.22 -4.88
N VAL A 380 20.11 10.16 -3.60
CA VAL A 380 19.14 9.17 -3.10
C VAL A 380 17.77 9.38 -3.77
N ALA A 381 17.29 10.64 -3.81
CA ALA A 381 16.04 11.01 -4.47
C ALA A 381 16.03 10.63 -5.96
N ASP A 382 17.15 10.83 -6.67
CA ASP A 382 17.28 10.41 -8.08
C ASP A 382 17.17 8.89 -8.24
N ARG A 383 17.71 8.11 -7.30
CA ARG A 383 17.55 6.65 -7.31
C ARG A 383 16.10 6.24 -7.06
N LEU A 384 15.43 6.85 -6.09
CA LEU A 384 14.00 6.61 -5.82
C LEU A 384 13.15 6.85 -7.07
N ARG A 385 13.34 7.96 -7.78
CA ARG A 385 12.59 8.29 -9.01
C ARG A 385 12.82 7.29 -10.16
N ARG A 386 14.01 6.72 -10.25
CA ARG A 386 14.39 5.80 -11.37
C ARG A 386 14.10 4.35 -11.06
N MET A 387 13.92 4.01 -9.81
CA MET A 387 13.73 2.64 -9.36
C MET A 387 12.32 2.16 -9.62
N ILE A 388 12.19 0.89 -9.95
CA ILE A 388 10.95 0.12 -9.88
C ILE A 388 11.17 -0.90 -8.78
N TYR A 389 10.37 -0.85 -7.73
CA TYR A 389 10.48 -1.75 -6.59
C TYR A 389 9.24 -2.64 -6.49
N ARG A 390 9.43 -3.96 -6.44
CA ARG A 390 8.38 -4.93 -6.16
C ARG A 390 8.48 -5.37 -4.71
N GLY A 391 7.57 -4.85 -3.90
CA GLY A 391 7.45 -5.13 -2.48
C GLY A 391 6.20 -5.92 -2.12
N VAL A 392 5.84 -5.90 -0.84
CA VAL A 392 4.68 -6.64 -0.31
C VAL A 392 3.35 -6.04 -0.75
N MET A 393 3.27 -4.73 -0.99
CA MET A 393 2.07 -4.06 -1.51
C MET A 393 1.91 -4.17 -3.04
N GLY A 394 2.91 -4.65 -3.75
CA GLY A 394 2.95 -4.65 -5.20
C GLY A 394 4.11 -3.82 -5.75
N THR A 395 3.91 -3.14 -6.86
CA THR A 395 4.97 -2.35 -7.50
C THR A 395 4.88 -0.89 -7.10
N THR A 396 5.97 -0.38 -6.51
CA THR A 396 6.18 1.04 -6.27
C THR A 396 7.09 1.61 -7.34
N LYS A 397 6.63 2.67 -7.99
CA LYS A 397 7.39 3.52 -8.88
C LYS A 397 6.92 4.95 -8.72
N PHE A 398 7.85 5.84 -8.46
CA PHE A 398 7.55 7.27 -8.37
C PHE A 398 7.53 7.90 -9.74
N PHE A 399 6.40 8.48 -10.11
CA PHE A 399 6.25 9.27 -11.31
C PHE A 399 6.60 10.73 -11.02
N ILE A 400 7.18 11.38 -11.99
CA ILE A 400 7.54 12.81 -11.91
C ILE A 400 6.57 13.62 -12.79
N PRO A 401 6.29 14.88 -12.41
CA PRO A 401 6.95 15.66 -11.34
C PRO A 401 6.43 15.39 -9.91
N GLU A 402 5.31 14.72 -9.72
CA GLU A 402 4.59 14.61 -8.45
C GLU A 402 5.32 13.75 -7.40
N GLN A 403 6.26 12.90 -7.79
CA GLN A 403 6.96 11.97 -6.90
C GLN A 403 6.02 11.09 -6.08
N ALA A 404 4.94 10.63 -6.71
CA ALA A 404 3.93 9.77 -6.13
C ALA A 404 3.79 8.48 -6.94
N SER A 405 3.34 7.41 -6.29
CA SER A 405 2.92 6.19 -6.99
C SER A 405 1.60 6.43 -7.71
N ILE A 406 1.40 5.71 -8.82
CA ILE A 406 0.11 5.70 -9.52
C ILE A 406 -0.53 4.32 -9.47
N PRO A 407 -1.88 4.23 -9.50
CA PRO A 407 -2.55 2.95 -9.40
C PRO A 407 -2.55 2.19 -10.72
N TYR A 408 -2.45 0.86 -10.60
CA TYR A 408 -2.75 -0.09 -11.64
C TYR A 408 -4.11 -0.76 -11.33
N PRO A 409 -5.05 -0.89 -12.25
CA PRO A 409 -4.98 -0.55 -13.68
C PRO A 409 -5.54 0.84 -14.02
N ASP A 410 -5.72 1.74 -13.07
CA ASP A 410 -6.50 2.97 -13.25
C ASP A 410 -5.72 4.03 -14.04
N ALA A 411 -4.46 4.25 -13.68
CA ALA A 411 -3.59 5.23 -14.33
C ALA A 411 -2.55 4.59 -15.27
N THR A 412 -2.22 3.32 -15.09
CA THR A 412 -1.34 2.55 -15.99
C THR A 412 -1.94 1.18 -16.27
N LYS A 413 -1.72 0.66 -17.48
CA LYS A 413 -2.16 -0.70 -17.87
C LYS A 413 -1.07 -1.75 -17.63
N ASP A 414 0.11 -1.35 -17.20
CA ASP A 414 1.23 -2.24 -16.93
C ASP A 414 1.36 -2.46 -15.42
N PRO A 415 1.10 -3.69 -14.92
CA PRO A 415 1.19 -4.01 -13.49
C PRO A 415 2.61 -3.88 -12.93
N SER A 416 3.63 -3.84 -13.78
CA SER A 416 5.02 -3.62 -13.36
C SER A 416 5.36 -2.15 -13.11
N LEU A 417 4.45 -1.23 -13.41
CA LEU A 417 4.68 0.21 -13.31
C LEU A 417 3.75 0.92 -12.32
N GLY A 418 2.74 0.26 -11.80
CA GLY A 418 1.77 0.87 -10.89
C GLY A 418 1.45 0.00 -9.69
N MET A 419 1.04 0.64 -8.61
CA MET A 419 0.59 -0.03 -7.40
C MET A 419 -0.80 -0.63 -7.62
N PRO A 420 -1.02 -1.91 -7.29
CA PRO A 420 -2.32 -2.53 -7.51
C PRO A 420 -3.42 -1.85 -6.69
N HIS A 421 -4.43 -1.32 -7.37
CA HIS A 421 -5.67 -0.89 -6.74
C HIS A 421 -6.52 -2.14 -6.51
N GLN A 422 -6.40 -2.69 -5.31
CA GLN A 422 -7.00 -3.95 -4.92
C GLN A 422 -8.48 -3.78 -4.66
N TYR A 423 -9.33 -4.60 -5.31
CA TYR A 423 -10.75 -4.72 -5.02
C TYR A 423 -11.01 -6.02 -4.30
N LEU A 424 -11.59 -5.91 -3.11
CA LEU A 424 -11.86 -7.04 -2.24
C LEU A 424 -13.36 -7.17 -1.99
N GLN A 425 -13.79 -8.40 -1.73
CA GLN A 425 -15.16 -8.70 -1.36
C GLN A 425 -15.19 -9.57 -0.10
N ILE A 426 -16.03 -9.21 0.84
CA ILE A 426 -16.35 -10.07 1.98
C ILE A 426 -17.35 -11.11 1.50
N GLN A 427 -16.86 -12.29 1.11
CA GLN A 427 -17.71 -13.40 0.66
C GLN A 427 -18.24 -14.22 1.83
N ASP A 428 -17.45 -14.33 2.89
CA ASP A 428 -17.81 -14.89 4.20
C ASP A 428 -17.12 -14.06 5.28
N TYR A 429 -17.89 -13.49 6.20
CA TYR A 429 -17.37 -12.61 7.26
C TYR A 429 -16.41 -13.31 8.23
N THR A 430 -16.41 -14.64 8.27
CA THR A 430 -15.52 -15.45 9.12
C THR A 430 -14.15 -15.70 8.50
N THR A 431 -13.97 -15.39 7.21
CA THR A 431 -12.72 -15.58 6.45
C THR A 431 -12.08 -14.24 6.08
N GLU A 432 -10.84 -14.29 5.60
CA GLU A 432 -10.23 -13.09 5.03
C GLU A 432 -10.95 -12.69 3.74
N PRO A 433 -11.11 -11.37 3.48
CA PRO A 433 -11.75 -10.90 2.26
C PRO A 433 -11.04 -11.38 1.00
N ALA A 434 -11.83 -11.76 0.01
CA ALA A 434 -11.34 -12.27 -1.26
C ALA A 434 -10.86 -11.13 -2.17
N LEU A 435 -9.64 -11.19 -2.68
CA LEU A 435 -9.11 -10.27 -3.68
C LEU A 435 -9.67 -10.67 -5.05
N ILE A 436 -10.57 -9.85 -5.61
CA ILE A 436 -11.33 -10.14 -6.83
C ILE A 436 -10.88 -9.32 -8.06
N ALA A 437 -10.04 -8.31 -7.86
CA ALA A 437 -9.39 -7.51 -8.90
C ALA A 437 -8.21 -6.72 -8.30
N PRO A 438 -7.24 -6.26 -9.11
CA PRO A 438 -7.12 -6.44 -10.56
C PRO A 438 -6.34 -7.71 -10.97
N ALA A 439 -6.50 -8.14 -12.21
CA ALA A 439 -5.58 -9.12 -12.80
C ALA A 439 -4.14 -8.56 -12.83
N PRO A 440 -3.08 -9.33 -12.60
CA PRO A 440 -3.07 -10.79 -12.34
C PRO A 440 -3.11 -11.16 -10.86
N TYR A 441 -3.53 -10.28 -9.97
CA TYR A 441 -3.40 -10.41 -8.52
C TYR A 441 -4.63 -11.05 -7.85
N GLU A 442 -5.73 -11.21 -8.58
CA GLU A 442 -6.96 -11.80 -8.05
C GLU A 442 -6.74 -13.23 -7.54
N THR A 443 -7.26 -13.53 -6.36
CA THR A 443 -7.24 -14.86 -5.74
C THR A 443 -8.62 -15.53 -5.75
N SER A 444 -9.66 -14.80 -6.11
CA SER A 444 -11.04 -15.28 -6.18
C SER A 444 -11.82 -14.56 -7.27
N GLN A 445 -13.02 -15.06 -7.56
CA GLN A 445 -13.96 -14.43 -8.47
C GLN A 445 -14.96 -13.57 -7.69
N PHE A 446 -15.48 -12.51 -8.34
CA PHE A 446 -16.62 -11.75 -7.81
C PHE A 446 -17.84 -12.69 -7.66
N ALA A 447 -18.58 -12.53 -6.55
CA ALA A 447 -19.84 -13.21 -6.30
C ALA A 447 -20.96 -12.18 -6.07
N LEU A 448 -22.16 -12.48 -6.58
CA LEU A 448 -23.31 -11.62 -6.27
C LEU A 448 -23.58 -11.61 -4.76
N PRO A 449 -23.86 -10.44 -4.15
CA PRO A 449 -24.19 -10.36 -2.74
C PRO A 449 -25.40 -11.24 -2.37
N PRO A 450 -25.49 -11.76 -1.13
CA PRO A 450 -26.60 -12.63 -0.71
C PRO A 450 -27.99 -12.02 -0.87
N TRP A 451 -28.10 -10.70 -0.81
CA TRP A 451 -29.36 -9.97 -1.00
C TRP A 451 -29.70 -9.66 -2.46
N TYR A 452 -28.76 -9.89 -3.39
CA TYR A 452 -28.93 -9.56 -4.79
C TYR A 452 -29.85 -10.58 -5.48
N LYS A 453 -30.85 -10.08 -6.20
CA LYS A 453 -31.75 -10.91 -7.01
C LYS A 453 -31.31 -10.83 -8.47
N ALA A 454 -30.82 -11.95 -8.99
CA ALA A 454 -30.40 -12.06 -10.39
C ALA A 454 -31.60 -11.98 -11.38
#